data_27cfa607cce7e4be0d17b1ad3b737d40
#
_entry.id   27cfa607cce7e4be0d17b1ad3b737d40
#
_cell.length_a   1.000
_cell.length_b   1.000
_cell.length_c   1.000
_cell.angle_alpha   90.00
_cell.angle_beta   90.00
_cell.angle_gamma   90.00
#
_symmetry.space_group_name_H-M   'P 1'
#
loop_
_entity.id
_entity.type
_entity.pdbx_description
1 polymer ?
#
loop_
_entity_poly.entity_id
_entity_poly.type
_entity_poly.pdbx_seq_one_letter_code
_entity_poly.pdbx_strand_id
1 'polypeptide(L)'
;MTPLEKFNLFWELDKQRKKVRLLTTNGDVYHCKLLGQCEDSDEWAYEFSSPDYPTKYFALNCNFIEQIEEISDDEWQQHLAQLPADVQ
;
A
#
# COMPACT_ATOMS: atom_id res chain seq x y z
N MET A 1 -6.71 -11.10 10.71
CA MET A 1 -5.79 -10.12 11.33
C MET A 1 -6.57 -8.97 11.94
N THR A 2 -6.16 -8.53 13.11
CA THR A 2 -6.68 -7.29 13.70
C THR A 2 -6.06 -6.07 12.99
N PRO A 3 -6.67 -4.88 13.12
CA PRO A 3 -6.05 -3.67 12.56
C PRO A 3 -4.63 -3.41 13.09
N LEU A 4 -4.38 -3.70 14.36
CA LEU A 4 -3.04 -3.54 14.93
C LEU A 4 -2.04 -4.51 14.31
N GLU A 5 -2.43 -5.74 14.07
CA GLU A 5 -1.57 -6.71 13.40
C GLU A 5 -1.23 -6.27 11.98
N LYS A 6 -2.21 -5.75 11.24
CA LYS A 6 -1.99 -5.21 9.90
C LYS A 6 -1.05 -4.00 9.94
N PHE A 7 -1.25 -3.11 10.90
CA PHE A 7 -0.40 -1.95 11.08
C PHE A 7 1.06 -2.37 11.36
N ASN A 8 1.26 -3.33 12.24
CA ASN A 8 2.58 -3.84 12.56
C ASN A 8 3.24 -4.49 11.35
N LEU A 9 2.47 -5.21 10.53
CA LEU A 9 2.98 -5.81 9.31
C LEU A 9 3.44 -4.74 8.32
N PHE A 10 2.65 -3.67 8.15
CA PHE A 10 3.05 -2.53 7.31
C PHE A 10 4.36 -1.92 7.82
N TRP A 11 4.46 -1.73 9.12
CA TRP A 11 5.65 -1.13 9.71
C TRP A 11 6.90 -1.96 9.42
N GLU A 12 6.80 -3.28 9.56
CA GLU A 12 7.90 -4.19 9.26
C GLU A 12 8.27 -4.15 7.77
N LEU A 13 7.28 -4.16 6.88
CA LEU A 13 7.51 -4.09 5.44
C LEU A 13 8.11 -2.75 5.03
N ASP A 14 7.67 -1.67 5.67
CA ASP A 14 8.20 -0.32 5.42
C ASP A 14 9.66 -0.22 5.83
N LYS A 15 10.01 -0.76 7.00
CA LYS A 15 11.40 -0.78 7.46
C LYS A 15 12.33 -1.49 6.47
N GLN A 16 11.82 -2.52 5.81
CA GLN A 16 12.55 -3.29 4.81
C GLN A 16 12.43 -2.69 3.41
N ARG A 17 11.71 -1.58 3.26
CA ARG A 17 11.46 -0.89 1.99
C ARG A 17 10.81 -1.80 0.95
N LYS A 18 9.92 -2.67 1.41
CA LYS A 18 9.19 -3.59 0.53
C LYS A 18 8.01 -2.89 -0.13
N LYS A 19 7.64 -3.40 -1.29
CA LYS A 19 6.43 -2.98 -1.99
C LYS A 19 5.33 -3.98 -1.74
N VAL A 20 4.10 -3.52 -1.76
CA VAL A 20 2.96 -4.34 -1.34
C VAL A 20 1.82 -4.26 -2.34
N ARG A 21 1.01 -5.30 -2.30
CA ARG A 21 -0.30 -5.32 -2.93
C ARG A 21 -1.35 -5.35 -1.84
N LEU A 22 -2.29 -4.40 -1.90
CA LEU A 22 -3.36 -4.29 -0.93
C LEU A 22 -4.67 -4.71 -1.55
N LEU A 23 -5.45 -5.47 -0.80
CA LEU A 23 -6.85 -5.72 -1.10
C LEU A 23 -7.68 -4.99 -0.05
N THR A 24 -8.56 -4.08 -0.48
CA THR A 24 -9.44 -3.37 0.44
C THR A 24 -10.71 -4.17 0.69
N THR A 25 -11.46 -3.77 1.71
CA THR A 25 -12.75 -4.41 2.03
C THR A 25 -13.79 -4.20 0.93
N ASN A 26 -13.59 -3.22 0.06
CA ASN A 26 -14.44 -2.96 -1.10
C ASN A 26 -14.08 -3.81 -2.33
N GLY A 27 -13.00 -4.59 -2.24
CA GLY A 27 -12.53 -5.39 -3.36
C GLY A 27 -11.54 -4.69 -4.27
N ASP A 28 -11.12 -3.47 -3.95
CA ASP A 28 -10.12 -2.75 -4.73
C ASP A 28 -8.72 -3.31 -4.46
N VAL A 29 -7.90 -3.35 -5.50
CA VAL A 29 -6.53 -3.83 -5.41
C VAL A 29 -5.58 -2.69 -5.77
N TYR A 30 -4.58 -2.45 -4.92
CA TYR A 30 -3.57 -1.42 -5.13
C TYR A 30 -2.18 -2.01 -5.03
N HIS A 31 -1.32 -1.62 -5.97
CA HIS A 31 0.12 -1.86 -5.89
C HIS A 31 0.75 -0.60 -5.32
N CYS A 32 1.41 -0.70 -4.19
CA CYS A 32 1.79 0.48 -3.41
C CYS A 32 3.21 0.41 -2.88
N LYS A 33 3.78 1.60 -2.67
CA LYS A 33 4.91 1.80 -1.77
C LYS A 33 4.38 2.33 -0.45
N LEU A 34 4.99 1.92 0.64
CA LEU A 34 4.64 2.39 1.97
C LEU A 34 5.39 3.70 2.25
N LEU A 35 4.69 4.70 2.75
CA LEU A 35 5.27 6.01 3.06
C LEU A 35 5.48 6.23 4.55
N GLY A 36 4.64 5.64 5.40
CA GLY A 36 4.73 5.78 6.83
C GLY A 36 3.38 5.79 7.50
N GLN A 37 3.37 5.80 8.82
CA GLN A 37 2.13 5.88 9.58
C GLN A 37 1.53 7.29 9.43
N CYS A 38 0.19 7.35 9.45
CA CYS A 38 -0.53 8.60 9.37
C CYS A 38 -0.58 9.24 10.76
N GLU A 39 0.09 10.38 10.93
CA GLU A 39 0.20 11.05 12.23
C GLU A 39 -1.08 11.78 12.63
N ASP A 40 -1.91 12.12 11.66
CA ASP A 40 -3.14 12.89 11.90
C ASP A 40 -4.32 12.00 12.27
N SER A 41 -4.11 10.69 12.39
CA SER A 41 -5.18 9.74 12.67
C SER A 41 -5.03 9.17 14.09
N ASP A 42 -6.15 9.11 14.80
CA ASP A 42 -6.22 8.42 16.09
C ASP A 42 -6.31 6.91 15.96
N GLU A 43 -6.37 6.40 14.71
CA GLU A 43 -6.53 5.00 14.42
C GLU A 43 -5.31 4.43 13.70
N TRP A 44 -5.31 3.12 13.51
CA TRP A 44 -4.21 2.42 12.83
C TRP A 44 -4.27 2.70 11.32
N ALA A 45 -3.77 3.86 10.90
CA ALA A 45 -3.75 4.29 9.51
C ALA A 45 -2.32 4.36 8.98
N TYR A 46 -2.16 4.11 7.67
CA TYR A 46 -0.87 4.14 7.00
C TYR A 46 -0.97 4.88 5.68
N GLU A 47 0.10 5.56 5.30
CA GLU A 47 0.15 6.31 4.05
C GLU A 47 0.84 5.51 2.96
N PHE A 48 0.32 5.63 1.74
CA PHE A 48 0.77 4.90 0.58
C PHE A 48 0.91 5.80 -0.64
N SER A 49 1.81 5.42 -1.55
CA SER A 49 1.79 5.94 -2.91
C SER A 49 1.63 4.77 -3.87
N SER A 50 0.95 5.01 -4.99
CA SER A 50 0.76 4.00 -6.02
C SER A 50 1.14 4.57 -7.38
N PRO A 51 1.81 3.78 -8.24
CA PRO A 51 2.10 4.23 -9.61
C PRO A 51 0.85 4.41 -10.46
N ASP A 52 -0.29 3.83 -10.04
CA ASP A 52 -1.57 4.03 -10.71
C ASP A 52 -2.10 5.46 -10.52
N TYR A 53 -1.61 6.18 -9.50
CA TYR A 53 -2.03 7.53 -9.14
C TYR A 53 -0.78 8.37 -8.85
N PRO A 54 0.04 8.69 -9.89
CA PRO A 54 1.38 9.24 -9.68
C PRO A 54 1.42 10.62 -9.04
N THR A 55 0.31 11.36 -9.08
CA THR A 55 0.24 12.72 -8.50
C THR A 55 -0.40 12.73 -7.12
N LYS A 56 -0.73 11.55 -6.58
CA LYS A 56 -1.44 11.44 -5.31
C LYS A 56 -0.79 10.41 -4.42
N TYR A 57 -0.87 10.65 -3.14
CA TYR A 57 -0.68 9.62 -2.14
C TYR A 57 -1.93 9.63 -1.26
N PHE A 58 -2.17 8.55 -0.55
CA PHE A 58 -3.38 8.40 0.22
C PHE A 58 -3.12 7.63 1.50
N ALA A 59 -3.99 7.83 2.47
CA ALA A 59 -3.94 7.13 3.74
C ALA A 59 -5.15 6.21 3.85
N LEU A 60 -4.93 5.02 4.37
CA LEU A 60 -5.99 4.07 4.64
C LEU A 60 -5.88 3.58 6.07
N ASN A 61 -7.02 3.54 6.74
CA ASN A 61 -7.12 2.88 8.04
C ASN A 61 -7.06 1.37 7.82
N CYS A 62 -6.34 0.66 8.68
CA CYS A 62 -6.18 -0.79 8.56
C CYS A 62 -7.50 -1.56 8.65
N ASN A 63 -8.57 -0.94 9.18
CA ASN A 63 -9.90 -1.54 9.16
C ASN A 63 -10.45 -1.72 7.74
N PHE A 64 -9.99 -0.91 6.78
CA PHE A 64 -10.45 -0.97 5.39
C PHE A 64 -9.56 -1.85 4.52
N ILE A 65 -8.56 -2.48 5.10
CA ILE A 65 -7.64 -3.34 4.39
C ILE A 65 -7.94 -4.78 4.76
N GLU A 66 -8.27 -5.60 3.76
CA GLU A 66 -8.58 -6.99 3.98
C GLU A 66 -7.34 -7.88 3.90
N GLN A 67 -6.47 -7.59 2.93
CA GLN A 67 -5.27 -8.38 2.70
C GLN A 67 -4.09 -7.52 2.36
N ILE A 68 -2.92 -7.90 2.86
CA ILE A 68 -1.64 -7.23 2.59
C ILE A 68 -0.69 -8.32 2.13
N GLU A 69 -0.08 -8.13 0.95
CA GLU A 69 0.93 -9.04 0.44
C GLU A 69 2.18 -8.29 0.01
N GLU A 70 3.32 -8.79 0.43
CA GLU A 70 4.59 -8.33 -0.10
C GLU A 70 4.71 -8.81 -1.54
N ILE A 71 5.15 -7.94 -2.44
CA ILE A 71 5.39 -8.30 -3.84
C ILE A 71 6.86 -8.19 -4.18
N SER A 72 7.29 -8.99 -5.17
CA SER A 72 8.67 -8.96 -5.64
C SER A 72 8.93 -7.72 -6.50
N ASP A 73 10.21 -7.40 -6.66
CA ASP A 73 10.61 -6.33 -7.58
C ASP A 73 10.19 -6.65 -9.02
N ASP A 74 10.21 -7.92 -9.39
CA ASP A 74 9.77 -8.34 -10.73
C ASP A 74 8.28 -8.06 -10.94
N GLU A 75 7.44 -8.38 -9.96
CA GLU A 75 6.02 -8.08 -10.04
C GLU A 75 5.79 -6.57 -10.11
N TRP A 76 6.52 -5.80 -9.34
CA TRP A 76 6.44 -4.35 -9.35
C TRP A 76 6.78 -3.79 -10.74
N GLN A 77 7.88 -4.25 -11.34
CA GLN A 77 8.28 -3.82 -12.68
C GLN A 77 7.26 -4.22 -13.74
N GLN A 78 6.69 -5.41 -13.63
CA GLN A 78 5.64 -5.85 -14.55
C GLN A 78 4.41 -4.97 -14.45
N HIS A 79 4.04 -4.57 -13.23
CA HIS A 79 2.92 -3.66 -13.03
C HIS A 79 3.19 -2.30 -13.67
N LEU A 80 4.39 -1.74 -13.47
CA LEU A 80 4.78 -0.48 -14.09
C LEU A 80 4.71 -0.55 -15.61
N ALA A 81 5.13 -1.65 -16.19
CA ALA A 81 5.12 -1.85 -17.64
C ALA A 81 3.70 -1.90 -18.24
N GLN A 82 2.70 -2.22 -17.43
CA GLN A 82 1.31 -2.29 -17.86
C GLN A 82 0.58 -0.95 -17.81
N LEU A 83 1.19 0.06 -17.17
CA LEU A 83 0.55 1.36 -17.03
C LEU A 83 0.62 2.14 -18.34
N PRO A 84 -0.40 2.97 -18.64
CA PRO A 84 -0.34 3.89 -19.77
C PRO A 84 0.83 4.87 -19.64
N ALA A 85 1.40 5.28 -20.79
CA ALA A 85 2.56 6.17 -20.80
C ALA A 85 2.31 7.50 -20.10
N ASP A 86 1.09 7.99 -20.11
CA ASP A 86 0.70 9.25 -19.47
C ASP A 86 0.58 9.14 -17.94
N VAL A 87 0.64 7.94 -17.39
CA VAL A 87 0.57 7.70 -15.94
C VAL A 87 1.96 7.42 -15.36
N GLN A 88 2.89 7.05 -16.22
CA GLN A 88 4.28 6.81 -15.83
C GLN A 88 5.07 8.13 -15.70
#